data_8002d453a03b81b8435de603b5f09f12
#
_entry.id   8002d453a03b81b8435de603b5f09f12
#
_cell.length_a   1.000
_cell.length_b   1.000
_cell.length_c   1.000
_cell.angle_alpha   90.00
_cell.angle_beta   90.00
_cell.angle_gamma   90.00
#
_symmetry.space_group_name_H-M   'P 1'
#
loop_
_entity.id
_entity.type
_entity.pdbx_description
1 polymer ?
#
loop_
_entity_poly.entity_id
_entity_poly.type
_entity_poly.pdbx_seq_one_letter_code
_entity_poly.pdbx_strand_id
1 'polypeptide(L)'
;MPFQKSSPDVIRSVRQRWLLSHWTRARAQDAVPAWKNLDPDDLAKMAESLMFCDVAAEPGVRFLIRFRGARIAEAFGPQEANYLDDLLPEVIREETLAAYQEAVRTKQPVFTIAETRDPTGKPVTLERLVLPFSRDGAAVDRILASLEMVSIEGGFNSRDLLNGDPRSLSHSVRAIIALA
;
A
#
# COMPACT_ATOMS: atom_id res chain seq x y z
N MET A 1 -15.69 -6.33 -4.02
CA MET A 1 -16.33 -5.13 -3.37
C MET A 1 -15.79 -3.87 -4.03
N PRO A 2 -16.63 -2.92 -4.51
CA PRO A 2 -16.16 -1.68 -5.13
C PRO A 2 -15.48 -0.75 -4.11
N PHE A 3 -14.63 0.17 -4.59
CA PHE A 3 -14.09 1.25 -3.77
C PHE A 3 -15.17 2.28 -3.43
N GLN A 4 -15.18 2.75 -2.18
CA GLN A 4 -16.12 3.76 -1.69
C GLN A 4 -15.35 4.96 -1.14
N LYS A 5 -15.91 6.16 -1.27
CA LYS A 5 -15.33 7.34 -0.64
C LYS A 5 -15.50 7.25 0.88
N SER A 6 -14.43 7.51 1.61
CA SER A 6 -14.41 7.47 3.08
C SER A 6 -13.58 8.61 3.65
N SER A 7 -13.90 9.01 4.87
CA SER A 7 -13.08 9.98 5.62
C SER A 7 -11.73 9.34 6.03
N PRO A 8 -10.71 10.16 6.36
CA PRO A 8 -9.44 9.66 6.90
C PRO A 8 -9.55 8.83 8.18
N ASP A 9 -10.67 8.92 8.90
CA ASP A 9 -10.89 8.22 10.18
C ASP A 9 -10.94 6.69 10.03
N VAL A 10 -11.16 6.18 8.82
CA VAL A 10 -11.10 4.75 8.53
C VAL A 10 -9.71 4.16 8.76
N ILE A 11 -8.64 4.99 8.70
CA ILE A 11 -7.26 4.61 8.90
C ILE A 11 -6.97 4.55 10.40
N ARG A 12 -6.68 3.37 10.93
CA ARG A 12 -6.45 3.13 12.36
C ARG A 12 -5.00 3.33 12.78
N SER A 13 -4.04 2.94 11.92
CA SER A 13 -2.62 3.05 12.19
C SER A 13 -2.17 4.51 12.34
N VAL A 14 -1.51 4.82 13.46
CA VAL A 14 -0.93 6.16 13.71
C VAL A 14 0.13 6.50 12.65
N ARG A 15 0.95 5.51 12.24
CA ARG A 15 1.98 5.69 11.19
C ARG A 15 1.35 6.05 9.84
N GLN A 16 0.28 5.35 9.47
CA GLN A 16 -0.42 5.62 8.21
C GLN A 16 -1.18 6.95 8.22
N ARG A 17 -1.78 7.34 9.35
CA ARG A 17 -2.36 8.69 9.50
C ARG A 17 -1.32 9.78 9.40
N TRP A 18 -0.14 9.54 9.95
CA TRP A 18 0.99 10.45 9.81
C TRP A 18 1.42 10.59 8.34
N LEU A 19 1.58 9.48 7.60
CA LEU A 19 1.89 9.49 6.16
C LEU A 19 0.83 10.25 5.37
N LEU A 20 -0.45 10.00 5.62
CA LEU A 20 -1.55 10.70 4.96
C LEU A 20 -1.50 12.21 5.22
N SER A 21 -1.23 12.62 6.46
CA SER A 21 -1.09 14.03 6.83
C SER A 21 0.07 14.71 6.10
N HIS A 22 1.22 14.03 5.94
CA HIS A 22 2.35 14.53 5.17
C HIS A 22 2.02 14.62 3.68
N TRP A 23 1.36 13.59 3.13
CA TRP A 23 0.88 13.59 1.75
C TRP A 23 -0.04 14.78 1.47
N THR A 24 -1.02 15.01 2.37
CA THR A 24 -1.99 16.11 2.25
C THR A 24 -1.31 17.48 2.27
N ARG A 25 -0.35 17.67 3.17
CA ARG A 25 0.42 18.93 3.23
C ARG A 25 1.31 19.14 2.01
N ALA A 26 1.99 18.06 1.56
CA ALA A 26 2.87 18.11 0.40
C ALA A 26 2.13 18.36 -0.91
N ARG A 27 0.86 17.98 -0.99
CA ARG A 27 0.00 18.21 -2.15
C ARG A 27 -0.30 19.70 -2.35
N ALA A 28 -0.49 20.44 -1.26
CA ALA A 28 -0.90 21.84 -1.30
C ALA A 28 -2.14 22.05 -2.22
N GLN A 29 -1.97 22.71 -3.36
CA GLN A 29 -3.03 22.94 -4.36
C GLN A 29 -2.87 22.06 -5.63
N ASP A 30 -1.85 21.22 -5.68
CA ASP A 30 -1.61 20.31 -6.81
C ASP A 30 -2.63 19.16 -6.82
N ALA A 31 -2.79 18.52 -7.98
CA ALA A 31 -3.63 17.32 -8.12
C ALA A 31 -3.05 16.15 -7.30
N VAL A 32 -1.72 16.00 -7.32
CA VAL A 32 -0.92 15.05 -6.53
C VAL A 32 0.35 15.72 -6.03
N PRO A 33 0.87 15.37 -4.85
CA PRO A 33 2.10 15.95 -4.34
C PRO A 33 3.31 15.54 -5.19
N ALA A 34 4.24 16.47 -5.33
CA ALA A 34 5.53 16.15 -5.91
C ALA A 34 6.37 15.33 -4.92
N TRP A 35 7.01 14.26 -5.42
CA TRP A 35 7.83 13.36 -4.59
C TRP A 35 8.93 14.09 -3.82
N LYS A 36 9.56 15.10 -4.42
CA LYS A 36 10.61 15.92 -3.79
C LYS A 36 10.17 16.67 -2.53
N ASN A 37 8.85 16.78 -2.29
CA ASN A 37 8.29 17.47 -1.13
C ASN A 37 8.19 16.55 0.11
N LEU A 38 8.57 15.27 -0.01
CA LEU A 38 8.69 14.35 1.13
C LEU A 38 10.09 14.41 1.72
N ASP A 39 10.16 14.38 3.04
CA ASP A 39 11.44 14.28 3.76
C ASP A 39 11.89 12.82 3.81
N PRO A 40 13.05 12.47 3.22
CA PRO A 40 13.58 11.11 3.28
C PRO A 40 13.88 10.62 4.70
N ASP A 41 14.30 11.50 5.60
CA ASP A 41 14.64 11.13 6.99
C ASP A 41 13.38 10.74 7.76
N ASP A 42 12.26 11.36 7.47
CA ASP A 42 10.97 10.98 8.05
C ASP A 42 10.48 9.63 7.52
N LEU A 43 10.64 9.34 6.23
CA LEU A 43 10.29 8.05 5.66
C LEU A 43 11.19 6.92 6.19
N ALA A 44 12.47 7.19 6.44
CA ALA A 44 13.43 6.22 6.96
C ALA A 44 12.98 5.63 8.31
N LYS A 45 12.28 6.39 9.14
CA LYS A 45 11.77 5.95 10.46
C LYS A 45 10.74 4.82 10.37
N MET A 46 10.11 4.62 9.21
CA MET A 46 9.10 3.60 8.98
C MET A 46 9.37 2.73 7.74
N ALA A 47 10.58 2.82 7.21
CA ALA A 47 10.97 2.19 5.95
C ALA A 47 10.68 0.68 5.90
N GLU A 48 10.75 -0.03 7.02
CA GLU A 48 10.47 -1.46 7.11
C GLU A 48 9.09 -1.87 6.59
N SER A 49 8.09 -0.96 6.74
CA SER A 49 6.69 -1.17 6.34
C SER A 49 6.33 -0.44 5.04
N LEU A 50 7.31 0.11 4.32
CA LEU A 50 7.08 0.86 3.08
C LEU A 50 7.49 0.07 1.84
N MET A 51 6.74 0.28 0.77
CA MET A 51 7.09 -0.11 -0.58
C MET A 51 7.00 1.11 -1.49
N PHE A 52 8.00 1.26 -2.34
CA PHE A 52 8.07 2.36 -3.30
C PHE A 52 8.12 1.83 -4.72
N CYS A 53 7.23 2.32 -5.59
CA CYS A 53 7.13 1.90 -6.98
C CYS A 53 7.12 3.10 -7.94
N ASP A 54 7.76 2.94 -9.09
CA ASP A 54 7.48 3.78 -10.26
C ASP A 54 6.27 3.20 -11.01
N VAL A 55 5.46 4.08 -11.59
CA VAL A 55 4.34 3.70 -12.44
C VAL A 55 4.80 3.63 -13.89
N ALA A 56 4.80 2.43 -14.46
CA ALA A 56 5.05 2.20 -15.88
C ALA A 56 3.70 2.18 -16.61
N ALA A 57 3.52 3.06 -17.60
CA ALA A 57 2.24 3.25 -18.29
C ALA A 57 2.06 2.38 -19.55
N GLU A 58 3.13 1.82 -20.11
CA GLU A 58 3.11 1.04 -21.35
C GLU A 58 3.79 -0.32 -21.17
N PRO A 59 3.21 -1.42 -21.72
CA PRO A 59 1.98 -1.56 -22.50
C PRO A 59 0.68 -1.62 -21.67
N GLY A 60 0.71 -1.24 -20.43
CA GLY A 60 -0.38 -1.17 -19.46
C GLY A 60 0.17 -0.70 -18.12
N VAL A 61 -0.67 -0.26 -17.22
CA VAL A 61 -0.22 0.25 -15.92
C VAL A 61 0.39 -0.89 -15.10
N ARG A 62 1.70 -0.86 -14.92
CA ARG A 62 2.47 -1.73 -14.05
C ARG A 62 3.24 -0.94 -13.00
N PHE A 63 3.63 -1.59 -11.91
CA PHE A 63 4.31 -0.95 -10.79
C PHE A 63 5.69 -1.57 -10.62
N LEU A 64 6.73 -0.82 -11.06
CA LEU A 64 8.13 -1.23 -10.95
C LEU A 64 8.62 -0.96 -9.54
N ILE A 65 8.95 -2.00 -8.79
CA ILE A 65 9.39 -1.93 -7.40
C ILE A 65 10.79 -1.30 -7.36
N ARG A 66 10.93 -0.18 -6.66
CA ARG A 66 12.20 0.49 -6.41
C ARG A 66 12.75 0.23 -5.02
N PHE A 67 11.84 0.01 -4.09
CA PHE A 67 12.18 -0.28 -2.70
C PHE A 67 11.10 -1.16 -2.07
N ARG A 68 11.52 -2.09 -1.25
CA ARG A 68 10.67 -2.97 -0.47
C ARG A 68 11.25 -3.09 0.93
N GLY A 69 10.56 -2.57 1.92
CA GLY A 69 10.95 -2.60 3.33
C GLY A 69 11.04 -4.03 3.88
N ALA A 70 11.85 -4.20 4.91
CA ALA A 70 12.20 -5.52 5.45
C ALA A 70 10.98 -6.35 5.90
N ARG A 71 10.00 -5.73 6.55
CA ARG A 71 8.75 -6.41 6.97
C ARG A 71 7.91 -6.87 5.80
N ILE A 72 7.84 -6.06 4.75
CA ILE A 72 7.12 -6.43 3.52
C ILE A 72 7.87 -7.56 2.80
N ALA A 73 9.20 -7.47 2.73
CA ALA A 73 10.03 -8.51 2.12
C ALA A 73 9.86 -9.86 2.84
N GLU A 74 9.83 -9.86 4.17
CA GLU A 74 9.59 -11.06 4.96
C GLU A 74 8.20 -11.66 4.70
N ALA A 75 7.17 -10.82 4.60
CA ALA A 75 5.80 -11.25 4.34
C ALA A 75 5.59 -11.86 2.95
N PHE A 76 6.33 -11.40 1.95
CA PHE A 76 6.34 -11.99 0.60
C PHE A 76 7.28 -13.21 0.47
N GLY A 77 8.21 -13.39 1.43
CA GLY A 77 9.23 -14.42 1.35
C GLY A 77 10.34 -14.11 0.33
N PRO A 78 11.15 -15.12 -0.05
CA PRO A 78 12.40 -14.93 -0.80
C PRO A 78 12.23 -14.62 -2.29
N GLN A 79 11.01 -14.34 -2.75
CA GLN A 79 10.74 -14.06 -4.16
C GLN A 79 11.41 -12.75 -4.59
N GLU A 80 12.14 -12.81 -5.70
CA GLU A 80 12.67 -11.63 -6.38
C GLU A 80 11.78 -11.32 -7.58
N ALA A 81 11.26 -10.10 -7.63
CA ALA A 81 10.48 -9.60 -8.74
C ALA A 81 10.74 -8.10 -8.93
N ASN A 82 10.80 -7.68 -10.19
CA ASN A 82 10.97 -6.26 -10.52
C ASN A 82 9.62 -5.53 -10.47
N TYR A 83 8.54 -6.20 -10.82
CA TYR A 83 7.20 -5.62 -10.85
C TYR A 83 6.31 -6.22 -9.76
N LEU A 84 5.39 -5.39 -9.26
CA LEU A 84 4.46 -5.80 -8.22
C LEU A 84 3.58 -6.97 -8.64
N ASP A 85 3.11 -6.97 -9.88
CA ASP A 85 2.28 -8.05 -10.42
C ASP A 85 3.03 -9.40 -10.52
N ASP A 86 4.34 -9.38 -10.74
CA ASP A 86 5.16 -10.59 -10.73
C ASP A 86 5.44 -11.09 -9.30
N LEU A 87 5.47 -10.17 -8.32
CA LEU A 87 5.67 -10.50 -6.91
C LEU A 87 4.43 -11.14 -6.27
N LEU A 88 3.24 -10.69 -6.69
CA LEU A 88 1.98 -11.08 -6.06
C LEU A 88 1.55 -12.50 -6.49
N PRO A 89 1.21 -13.39 -5.54
CA PRO A 89 0.52 -14.63 -5.85
C PRO A 89 -0.75 -14.39 -6.67
N GLU A 90 -1.06 -15.25 -7.63
CA GLU A 90 -2.15 -15.09 -8.59
C GLU A 90 -3.48 -14.75 -7.91
N VAL A 91 -3.78 -15.40 -6.79
CA VAL A 91 -5.07 -15.29 -6.10
C VAL A 91 -5.30 -13.92 -5.44
N ILE A 92 -4.24 -13.22 -5.03
CA ILE A 92 -4.35 -11.88 -4.42
C ILE A 92 -3.96 -10.77 -5.39
N ARG A 93 -3.47 -11.12 -6.57
CA ARG A 93 -2.89 -10.18 -7.55
C ARG A 93 -3.89 -9.13 -7.99
N GLU A 94 -5.01 -9.56 -8.54
CA GLU A 94 -6.05 -8.66 -9.06
C GLU A 94 -6.54 -7.67 -7.99
N GLU A 95 -6.88 -8.17 -6.82
CA GLU A 95 -7.40 -7.38 -5.72
C GLU A 95 -6.36 -6.37 -5.18
N THR A 96 -5.10 -6.80 -5.10
CA THR A 96 -4.01 -5.93 -4.65
C THR A 96 -3.72 -4.84 -5.67
N LEU A 97 -3.57 -5.21 -6.95
CA LEU A 97 -3.29 -4.25 -8.03
C LEU A 97 -4.42 -3.25 -8.20
N ALA A 98 -5.68 -3.64 -7.97
CA ALA A 98 -6.80 -2.73 -8.05
C ALA A 98 -6.66 -1.51 -7.13
N ALA A 99 -6.08 -1.66 -5.93
CA ALA A 99 -5.84 -0.53 -5.03
C ALA A 99 -4.81 0.46 -5.58
N TYR A 100 -3.74 -0.03 -6.21
CA TYR A 100 -2.71 0.81 -6.83
C TYR A 100 -3.26 1.51 -8.09
N GLN A 101 -3.96 0.77 -8.93
CA GLN A 101 -4.60 1.31 -10.14
C GLN A 101 -5.64 2.37 -9.79
N GLU A 102 -6.43 2.15 -8.73
CA GLU A 102 -7.41 3.12 -8.26
C GLU A 102 -6.76 4.41 -7.76
N ALA A 103 -5.62 4.33 -7.05
CA ALA A 103 -4.85 5.50 -6.62
C ALA A 103 -4.31 6.29 -7.82
N VAL A 104 -3.83 5.61 -8.87
CA VAL A 104 -3.38 6.25 -10.11
C VAL A 104 -4.56 6.94 -10.82
N ARG A 105 -5.68 6.23 -10.96
CA ARG A 105 -6.87 6.71 -11.68
C ARG A 105 -7.51 7.91 -11.01
N THR A 106 -7.65 7.87 -9.68
CA THR A 106 -8.35 8.91 -8.91
C THR A 106 -7.44 10.05 -8.47
N LYS A 107 -6.11 9.83 -8.50
CA LYS A 107 -5.11 10.74 -7.92
C LYS A 107 -5.34 11.00 -6.43
N GLN A 108 -5.98 10.06 -5.73
CA GLN A 108 -6.32 10.13 -4.32
C GLN A 108 -5.67 8.98 -3.54
N PRO A 109 -5.41 9.16 -2.24
CA PRO A 109 -5.01 8.06 -1.39
C PRO A 109 -6.08 6.97 -1.36
N VAL A 110 -5.61 5.71 -1.42
CA VAL A 110 -6.48 4.53 -1.33
C VAL A 110 -6.10 3.73 -0.10
N PHE A 111 -7.09 3.28 0.65
CA PHE A 111 -6.91 2.48 1.85
C PHE A 111 -7.69 1.17 1.76
N THR A 112 -7.05 0.07 2.14
CA THR A 112 -7.70 -1.24 2.19
C THR A 112 -7.41 -1.94 3.51
N ILE A 113 -8.42 -2.67 4.01
CA ILE A 113 -8.24 -3.63 5.11
C ILE A 113 -8.59 -5.00 4.56
N ALA A 114 -7.70 -5.95 4.77
CA ALA A 114 -7.92 -7.35 4.48
C ALA A 114 -7.54 -8.21 5.68
N GLU A 115 -8.16 -9.37 5.80
CA GLU A 115 -7.84 -10.36 6.82
C GLU A 115 -7.21 -11.59 6.18
N THR A 116 -6.22 -12.13 6.83
CA THR A 116 -5.55 -13.40 6.47
C THR A 116 -5.23 -14.19 7.73
N ARG A 117 -4.58 -15.33 7.55
CA ARG A 117 -4.07 -16.13 8.67
C ARG A 117 -2.58 -16.38 8.48
N ASP A 118 -1.85 -16.35 9.59
CA ASP A 118 -0.46 -16.76 9.58
C ASP A 118 -0.33 -18.31 9.43
N PRO A 119 0.88 -18.84 9.20
CA PRO A 119 1.10 -20.29 9.08
C PRO A 119 0.64 -21.12 10.28
N THR A 120 0.43 -20.49 11.44
CA THR A 120 -0.12 -21.17 12.65
C THR A 120 -1.63 -21.11 12.75
N GLY A 121 -2.30 -20.42 11.79
CA GLY A 121 -3.75 -20.23 11.76
C GLY A 121 -4.24 -18.99 12.50
N LYS A 122 -3.34 -18.18 13.07
CA LYS A 122 -3.67 -16.96 13.80
C LYS A 122 -4.17 -15.86 12.85
N PRO A 123 -5.28 -15.17 13.15
CA PRO A 123 -5.80 -14.09 12.31
C PRO A 123 -4.86 -12.89 12.30
N VAL A 124 -4.60 -12.36 11.11
CA VAL A 124 -3.78 -11.17 10.86
C VAL A 124 -4.54 -10.21 9.97
N THR A 125 -4.67 -8.97 10.43
CA THR A 125 -5.24 -7.87 9.66
C THR A 125 -4.13 -7.17 8.88
N LEU A 126 -4.35 -6.97 7.59
CA LEU A 126 -3.48 -6.24 6.67
C LEU A 126 -4.12 -4.88 6.39
N GLU A 127 -3.50 -3.81 6.85
CA GLU A 127 -3.91 -2.43 6.56
C GLU A 127 -2.95 -1.83 5.54
N ARG A 128 -3.45 -1.52 4.33
CA ARG A 128 -2.63 -0.95 3.26
C ARG A 128 -3.10 0.46 2.93
N LEU A 129 -2.18 1.40 2.98
CA LEU A 129 -2.36 2.77 2.50
C LEU A 129 -1.51 2.97 1.24
N VAL A 130 -2.14 3.35 0.12
CA VAL A 130 -1.51 3.61 -1.17
C VAL A 130 -1.59 5.09 -1.47
N LEU A 131 -0.45 5.74 -1.59
CA LEU A 131 -0.32 7.18 -1.78
C LEU A 131 0.27 7.48 -3.16
N PRO A 132 -0.49 8.15 -4.05
CA PRO A 132 0.02 8.54 -5.36
C PRO A 132 0.90 9.79 -5.27
N PHE A 133 1.98 9.81 -6.04
CA PHE A 133 2.90 10.94 -6.17
C PHE A 133 3.23 11.22 -7.63
N SER A 134 3.79 12.38 -7.85
CA SER A 134 4.21 12.86 -9.15
C SER A 134 5.64 13.40 -9.10
N ARG A 135 6.30 13.44 -10.23
CA ARG A 135 7.56 14.14 -10.39
C ARG A 135 7.34 15.65 -10.53
N ASP A 136 6.26 16.03 -11.19
CA ASP A 136 5.94 17.41 -11.58
C ASP A 136 4.59 17.95 -11.04
N GLY A 137 3.85 17.17 -10.27
CA GLY A 137 2.55 17.55 -9.70
C GLY A 137 1.34 17.25 -10.61
N ALA A 138 1.53 16.79 -11.84
CA ALA A 138 0.46 16.62 -12.82
C ALA A 138 -0.03 15.18 -12.97
N ALA A 139 0.85 14.26 -13.36
CA ALA A 139 0.53 12.86 -13.58
C ALA A 139 1.09 11.98 -12.45
N VAL A 140 0.37 10.92 -12.08
CA VAL A 140 0.88 9.94 -11.13
C VAL A 140 1.93 9.08 -11.83
N ASP A 141 3.18 9.21 -11.44
CA ASP A 141 4.30 8.41 -11.93
C ASP A 141 4.99 7.62 -10.82
N ARG A 142 4.54 7.77 -9.57
CA ARG A 142 5.08 7.08 -8.39
C ARG A 142 4.00 6.72 -7.39
N ILE A 143 4.23 5.62 -6.69
CA ILE A 143 3.39 5.15 -5.59
C ILE A 143 4.27 4.89 -4.37
N LEU A 144 3.84 5.41 -3.22
CA LEU A 144 4.30 4.97 -1.91
C LEU A 144 3.19 4.15 -1.25
N ALA A 145 3.46 2.90 -0.94
CA ALA A 145 2.52 2.06 -0.19
C ALA A 145 3.07 1.77 1.21
N SER A 146 2.22 1.87 2.21
CA SER A 146 2.47 1.42 3.57
C SER A 146 1.63 0.19 3.85
N LEU A 147 2.24 -0.87 4.39
CA LEU A 147 1.55 -2.08 4.81
C LEU A 147 1.80 -2.31 6.31
N GLU A 148 0.75 -2.19 7.10
CA GLU A 148 0.74 -2.60 8.50
C GLU A 148 0.09 -3.97 8.65
N MET A 149 0.72 -4.82 9.46
CA MET A 149 0.27 -6.17 9.77
C MET A 149 0.04 -6.26 11.26
N VAL A 150 -1.19 -6.56 11.68
CA VAL A 150 -1.60 -6.54 13.09
C VAL A 150 -2.41 -7.79 13.42
N SER A 151 -2.16 -8.40 14.57
CA SER A 151 -3.01 -9.44 15.12
C SER A 151 -3.54 -9.03 16.51
N ILE A 152 -4.84 -9.15 16.71
CA ILE A 152 -5.47 -8.91 18.02
C ILE A 152 -5.11 -10.00 19.04
N GLU A 153 -4.62 -11.15 18.60
CA GLU A 153 -4.17 -12.26 19.43
C GLU A 153 -2.69 -12.15 19.84
N GLY A 154 -2.06 -10.97 19.61
CA GLY A 154 -0.68 -10.72 19.95
C GLY A 154 0.31 -11.11 18.82
N GLY A 155 1.50 -11.58 19.19
CA GLY A 155 2.54 -11.94 18.20
C GLY A 155 2.07 -12.99 17.20
N PHE A 156 2.44 -12.83 15.94
CA PHE A 156 2.14 -13.73 14.81
C PHE A 156 3.40 -13.96 13.98
N ASN A 157 3.38 -14.97 13.10
CA ASN A 157 4.45 -15.24 12.18
C ASN A 157 4.23 -14.48 10.86
N SER A 158 5.06 -13.47 10.60
CA SER A 158 4.99 -12.64 9.38
C SER A 158 5.64 -13.29 8.17
N ARG A 159 6.48 -14.31 8.37
CA ARG A 159 7.23 -14.95 7.27
C ARG A 159 6.27 -15.63 6.29
N ASP A 160 6.44 -15.31 5.01
CA ASP A 160 5.65 -15.83 3.90
C ASP A 160 4.12 -15.62 4.05
N LEU A 161 3.71 -14.67 4.91
CA LEU A 161 2.31 -14.41 5.23
C LEU A 161 1.45 -14.13 3.99
N LEU A 162 2.00 -13.43 3.00
CA LEU A 162 1.30 -13.07 1.76
C LEU A 162 1.39 -14.16 0.68
N ASN A 163 2.21 -15.19 0.90
CA ASN A 163 2.31 -16.37 0.05
C ASN A 163 1.56 -17.60 0.62
N GLY A 164 0.91 -17.43 1.78
CA GLY A 164 0.11 -18.47 2.42
C GLY A 164 -1.15 -18.87 1.65
N ASP A 165 -2.09 -19.53 2.29
CA ASP A 165 -3.35 -19.92 1.63
C ASP A 165 -4.15 -18.67 1.20
N PRO A 166 -4.19 -18.38 -0.09
CA PRO A 166 -4.82 -17.17 -0.61
C PRO A 166 -6.35 -17.16 -0.45
N ARG A 167 -6.97 -18.31 -0.19
CA ARG A 167 -8.40 -18.41 0.12
C ARG A 167 -8.75 -17.79 1.47
N SER A 168 -7.75 -17.49 2.28
CA SER A 168 -7.93 -16.83 3.58
C SER A 168 -8.00 -15.30 3.49
N LEU A 169 -7.66 -14.68 2.32
CA LEU A 169 -7.67 -13.23 2.19
C LEU A 169 -9.07 -12.71 1.91
N SER A 170 -9.64 -11.97 2.85
CA SER A 170 -10.93 -11.30 2.69
C SER A 170 -10.79 -9.80 2.92
N HIS A 171 -11.31 -8.97 1.99
CA HIS A 171 -11.30 -7.52 2.15
C HIS A 171 -12.56 -7.05 2.88
N SER A 172 -12.37 -6.33 3.99
CA SER A 172 -13.45 -5.70 4.76
C SER A 172 -13.61 -4.21 4.45
N VAL A 173 -12.55 -3.55 3.96
CA VAL A 173 -12.54 -2.13 3.59
C VAL A 173 -11.83 -1.93 2.25
N ARG A 174 -12.42 -1.13 1.37
CA ARG A 174 -11.82 -0.61 0.12
C ARG A 174 -12.24 0.85 -0.03
N ALA A 175 -11.37 1.75 0.37
CA ALA A 175 -11.70 3.18 0.51
C ALA A 175 -10.82 4.06 -0.39
N ILE A 176 -11.45 5.04 -1.06
CA ILE A 176 -10.78 6.22 -1.59
C ILE A 176 -10.89 7.29 -0.53
N ILE A 177 -9.78 7.81 -0.04
CA ILE A 177 -9.77 8.77 1.06
C ILE A 177 -10.15 10.15 0.54
N ALA A 178 -11.34 10.61 0.93
CA ALA A 178 -11.80 11.96 0.64
C ALA A 178 -11.11 12.93 1.60
N LEU A 179 -10.32 13.84 1.04
CA LEU A 179 -9.70 14.93 1.78
C LEU A 179 -10.59 16.17 1.66
N ALA A 180 -10.84 16.80 2.79
CA ALA A 180 -11.61 18.06 2.86
C ALA A 180 -10.87 19.22 2.18
#